data_6617cd9e85e778ede05b1939c657d10a
#
_entry.id   6617cd9e85e778ede05b1939c657d10a
#
_cell.length_a   1.000
_cell.length_b   1.000
_cell.length_c   1.000
_cell.angle_alpha   90.00
_cell.angle_beta   90.00
_cell.angle_gamma   90.00
#
_symmetry.space_group_name_H-M   'P 1'
#
loop_
_entity.id
_entity.type
_entity.pdbx_description
1 polymer ?
#
loop_
_entity_poly.entity_id
_entity_poly.type
_entity_poly.pdbx_seq_one_letter_code
_entity_poly.pdbx_strand_id
1 'polypeptide(L)'
;MRKTENNPLGKKDFVEALIPQRFPFVMIDTLYSYSETELVSGFTIPSDAIFLENDVFVESGLIEHMAQTVALHTGYQFFLRNMKAPRGYIGSAKDITINKLPKLNDEI
;
A
#
# COMPACT_ATOMS: atom_id res chain seq x y z
N MET A 1 11.45 1.66 10.88
CA MET A 1 11.99 2.29 9.64
C MET A 1 11.18 3.53 9.28
N ARG A 2 11.83 4.57 8.84
CA ARG A 2 11.17 5.82 8.45
C ARG A 2 10.93 5.86 6.95
N LYS A 3 9.78 6.38 6.52
CA LYS A 3 9.48 6.56 5.08
C LYS A 3 10.39 7.59 4.42
N THR A 4 11.03 8.45 5.21
CA THR A 4 11.97 9.46 4.70
C THR A 4 13.38 8.90 4.45
N GLU A 5 13.65 7.67 4.83
CA GLU A 5 14.95 7.06 4.58
C GLU A 5 15.14 6.79 3.09
N ASN A 6 16.37 6.93 2.62
CA ASN A 6 16.73 6.65 1.25
C ASN A 6 16.79 5.15 0.98
N ASN A 7 16.79 4.78 -0.29
CA ASN A 7 16.94 3.39 -0.75
C ASN A 7 15.77 2.49 -0.36
N PRO A 8 14.54 2.80 -0.79
CA PRO A 8 13.44 1.86 -0.63
C PRO A 8 13.75 0.54 -1.36
N LEU A 9 13.15 -0.55 -0.91
CA LEU A 9 13.33 -1.86 -1.54
C LEU A 9 12.69 -1.91 -2.92
N GLY A 10 11.65 -1.14 -3.17
CA GLY A 10 11.02 -1.11 -4.47
C GLY A 10 10.08 0.06 -4.64
N LYS A 11 9.89 0.45 -5.89
CA LYS A 11 9.03 1.53 -6.34
C LYS A 11 7.86 0.97 -7.14
N LYS A 12 7.10 1.85 -7.78
CA LYS A 12 5.81 1.58 -8.40
C LYS A 12 5.74 0.27 -9.20
N ASP A 13 6.63 0.08 -10.18
CA ASP A 13 6.55 -1.09 -11.06
C ASP A 13 6.82 -2.38 -10.31
N PHE A 14 7.79 -2.37 -9.41
CA PHE A 14 8.12 -3.51 -8.59
C PHE A 14 6.97 -3.86 -7.64
N VAL A 15 6.40 -2.84 -7.00
CA VAL A 15 5.28 -3.01 -6.07
C VAL A 15 4.07 -3.59 -6.79
N GLU A 16 3.72 -3.04 -7.96
CA GLU A 16 2.57 -3.52 -8.73
C GLU A 16 2.74 -4.96 -9.21
N ALA A 17 3.98 -5.41 -9.44
CA ALA A 17 4.24 -6.79 -9.81
C ALA A 17 3.94 -7.78 -8.67
N LEU A 18 3.90 -7.30 -7.43
CA LEU A 18 3.73 -8.15 -6.23
C LEU A 18 2.31 -8.16 -5.69
N ILE A 19 1.42 -7.33 -6.21
CA ILE A 19 0.03 -7.25 -5.77
C ILE A 19 -0.90 -7.50 -6.95
N PRO A 20 -2.16 -7.94 -6.70
CA PRO A 20 -3.10 -8.22 -7.80
C PRO A 20 -3.79 -6.97 -8.36
N GLN A 21 -3.87 -5.90 -7.60
CA GLN A 21 -4.57 -4.68 -8.00
C GLN A 21 -3.86 -4.00 -9.17
N ARG A 22 -4.64 -3.27 -9.99
CA ARG A 22 -4.14 -2.49 -11.12
C ARG A 22 -4.85 -1.15 -11.18
N PHE A 23 -4.26 -0.18 -11.89
CA PHE A 23 -4.85 1.13 -12.08
C PHE A 23 -6.31 1.01 -12.53
N PRO A 24 -7.26 1.77 -12.00
CA PRO A 24 -7.06 2.92 -11.08
C PRO A 24 -7.14 2.56 -9.59
N PHE A 25 -7.10 1.28 -9.23
CA PHE A 25 -7.34 0.83 -7.85
C PHE A 25 -6.07 0.71 -7.01
N VAL A 26 -4.89 0.87 -7.60
CA VAL A 26 -3.63 0.75 -6.86
C VAL A 26 -3.46 1.95 -5.93
N MET A 27 -3.28 1.65 -4.63
CA MET A 27 -3.12 2.66 -3.58
C MET A 27 -1.87 2.42 -2.76
N ILE A 28 -0.81 1.98 -3.43
CA ILE A 28 0.50 1.74 -2.86
C ILE A 28 1.52 1.94 -3.98
N ASP A 29 2.63 2.60 -3.69
CA ASP A 29 3.63 2.87 -4.73
C ASP A 29 5.07 2.61 -4.29
N THR A 30 5.30 2.37 -3.00
CA THR A 30 6.66 2.21 -2.49
C THR A 30 6.70 1.13 -1.41
N LEU A 31 7.71 0.27 -1.50
CA LEU A 31 8.06 -0.66 -0.44
C LEU A 31 9.34 -0.16 0.20
N TYR A 32 9.27 0.30 1.44
CA TYR A 32 10.43 0.83 2.15
C TYR A 32 11.22 -0.25 2.86
N SER A 33 10.55 -1.12 3.62
CA SER A 33 11.24 -2.17 4.37
C SER A 33 10.36 -3.39 4.58
N TYR A 34 11.00 -4.50 4.85
CA TYR A 34 10.33 -5.79 5.04
C TYR A 34 11.03 -6.60 6.11
N SER A 35 10.22 -7.28 6.93
CA SER A 35 10.63 -8.42 7.74
C SER A 35 9.46 -9.40 7.75
N GLU A 36 9.63 -10.57 8.35
CA GLU A 36 8.54 -11.55 8.42
C GLU A 36 7.32 -11.03 9.16
N THR A 37 7.52 -10.09 10.10
CA THR A 37 6.46 -9.58 10.97
C THR A 37 6.08 -8.15 10.68
N GLU A 38 6.81 -7.43 9.82
CA GLU A 38 6.58 -6.01 9.60
C GLU A 38 6.90 -5.60 8.18
N LEU A 39 6.13 -4.67 7.65
CA LEU A 39 6.39 -4.07 6.35
C LEU A 39 6.03 -2.60 6.42
N VAL A 40 6.87 -1.77 5.83
CA VAL A 40 6.61 -0.34 5.69
C VAL A 40 6.44 -0.02 4.22
N SER A 41 5.27 0.50 3.88
CA SER A 41 4.91 0.87 2.51
C SER A 41 4.60 2.36 2.45
N GLY A 42 4.45 2.87 1.25
CA GLY A 42 4.05 4.25 1.03
C GLY A 42 3.13 4.41 -0.16
N PHE A 43 2.36 5.48 -0.13
CA PHE A 43 1.53 5.90 -1.24
C PHE A 43 1.43 7.42 -1.22
N THR A 44 1.91 8.04 -2.29
CA THR A 44 1.74 9.49 -2.51
C THR A 44 0.45 9.68 -3.28
N ILE A 45 -0.50 10.39 -2.70
CA ILE A 45 -1.86 10.49 -3.22
C ILE A 45 -1.87 11.32 -4.49
N PRO A 46 -2.12 10.70 -5.68
CA PRO A 46 -2.14 11.43 -6.94
C PRO A 46 -3.50 12.09 -7.19
N SER A 47 -3.52 13.02 -8.13
CA SER A 47 -4.75 13.75 -8.49
C SER A 47 -5.82 12.87 -9.10
N ASP A 48 -5.46 11.71 -9.66
CA ASP A 48 -6.41 10.77 -10.27
C ASP A 48 -6.82 9.63 -9.32
N ALA A 49 -6.52 9.74 -8.04
CA ALA A 49 -6.92 8.73 -7.06
C ALA A 49 -8.44 8.68 -6.94
N ILE A 50 -9.01 7.46 -7.00
CA ILE A 50 -10.47 7.28 -7.04
C ILE A 50 -11.17 7.60 -5.72
N PHE A 51 -10.44 7.62 -4.61
CA PHE A 51 -11.00 7.95 -3.29
C PHE A 51 -10.66 9.37 -2.83
N LEU A 52 -10.41 10.27 -3.78
CA LEU A 52 -10.29 11.70 -3.47
C LEU A 52 -11.65 12.37 -3.55
N GLU A 53 -11.99 13.13 -2.50
CA GLU A 53 -13.17 14.01 -2.48
C GLU A 53 -12.72 15.37 -1.99
N ASN A 54 -12.82 16.38 -2.84
CA ASN A 54 -12.37 17.75 -2.53
C ASN A 54 -10.90 17.78 -2.07
N ASP A 55 -10.03 17.04 -2.80
CA ASP A 55 -8.60 16.93 -2.53
C ASP A 55 -8.25 16.27 -1.19
N VAL A 56 -9.22 15.59 -0.57
CA VAL A 56 -9.01 14.81 0.66
C VAL A 56 -9.17 13.33 0.35
N PHE A 57 -8.21 12.53 0.79
CA PHE A 57 -8.25 11.07 0.62
C PHE A 57 -9.12 10.49 1.73
N VAL A 58 -10.26 9.92 1.34
CA VAL A 58 -11.28 9.50 2.32
C VAL A 58 -10.98 8.16 2.96
N GLU A 59 -11.75 7.80 4.00
CA GLU A 59 -11.50 6.61 4.82
C GLU A 59 -11.41 5.32 4.00
N SER A 60 -12.29 5.18 3.00
CA SER A 60 -12.27 3.99 2.13
C SER A 60 -10.92 3.81 1.43
N GLY A 61 -10.29 4.93 1.03
CA GLY A 61 -8.97 4.89 0.43
C GLY A 61 -7.89 4.44 1.41
N LEU A 62 -7.97 4.92 2.65
CA LEU A 62 -7.01 4.50 3.68
C LEU A 62 -7.13 3.00 3.99
N ILE A 63 -8.36 2.48 4.06
CA ILE A 63 -8.59 1.06 4.31
C ILE A 63 -8.07 0.24 3.13
N GLU A 64 -8.30 0.68 1.90
CA GLU A 64 -7.80 0.00 0.72
C GLU A 64 -6.26 0.01 0.69
N HIS A 65 -5.65 1.14 1.04
CA HIS A 65 -4.19 1.23 1.15
C HIS A 65 -3.63 0.22 2.16
N MET A 66 -4.27 0.09 3.33
CA MET A 66 -3.86 -0.88 4.33
C MET A 66 -4.00 -2.31 3.83
N ALA A 67 -5.10 -2.62 3.15
CA ALA A 67 -5.33 -3.94 2.57
C ALA A 67 -4.25 -4.28 1.53
N GLN A 68 -3.89 -3.33 0.70
CA GLN A 68 -2.85 -3.54 -0.31
C GLN A 68 -1.47 -3.67 0.34
N THR A 69 -1.23 -3.01 1.46
CA THR A 69 0.01 -3.19 2.21
C THR A 69 0.13 -4.62 2.73
N VAL A 70 -0.96 -5.21 3.22
CA VAL A 70 -0.98 -6.62 3.62
C VAL A 70 -0.73 -7.53 2.42
N ALA A 71 -1.35 -7.24 1.29
CA ALA A 71 -1.12 -8.01 0.06
C ALA A 71 0.35 -7.92 -0.39
N LEU A 72 0.95 -6.75 -0.26
CA LEU A 72 2.35 -6.55 -0.59
C LEU A 72 3.28 -7.36 0.31
N HIS A 73 2.96 -7.43 1.60
CA HIS A 73 3.74 -8.24 2.55
C HIS A 73 3.77 -9.70 2.10
N THR A 74 2.63 -10.26 1.78
CA THR A 74 2.53 -11.63 1.27
C THR A 74 3.24 -11.77 -0.08
N GLY A 75 3.01 -10.85 -1.00
CA GLY A 75 3.63 -10.88 -2.32
C GLY A 75 5.15 -10.87 -2.24
N TYR A 76 5.71 -10.04 -1.37
CA TYR A 76 7.16 -9.96 -1.21
C TYR A 76 7.74 -11.23 -0.57
N GLN A 77 7.02 -11.84 0.40
CA GLN A 77 7.44 -13.12 0.98
C GLN A 77 7.60 -14.20 -0.09
N PHE A 78 6.63 -14.31 -0.98
CA PHE A 78 6.68 -15.29 -2.06
C PHE A 78 7.75 -14.94 -3.10
N PHE A 79 7.92 -13.64 -3.37
CA PHE A 79 8.98 -13.16 -4.26
C PHE A 79 10.37 -13.62 -3.77
N LEU A 80 10.62 -13.51 -2.46
CA LEU A 80 11.89 -13.93 -1.88
C LEU A 80 12.15 -15.44 -2.03
N ARG A 81 11.09 -16.23 -2.21
CA ARG A 81 11.16 -17.67 -2.40
C ARG A 81 11.08 -18.08 -3.87
N ASN A 82 11.14 -17.11 -4.79
CA ASN A 82 10.94 -17.35 -6.23
C ASN A 82 9.59 -18.03 -6.51
N MET A 83 8.56 -17.71 -5.77
CA MET A 83 7.22 -18.27 -5.91
C MET A 83 6.22 -17.18 -6.18
N LYS A 84 5.12 -17.54 -6.84
CA LYS A 84 4.01 -16.63 -7.07
C LYS A 84 3.06 -16.66 -5.87
N ALA A 85 2.68 -15.49 -5.36
CA ALA A 85 1.77 -15.40 -4.23
C ALA A 85 0.38 -15.92 -4.61
N PRO A 86 -0.30 -16.68 -3.71
CA PRO A 86 -1.69 -17.01 -3.92
C PRO A 86 -2.56 -15.76 -3.78
N ARG A 87 -3.73 -15.77 -4.40
CA ARG A 87 -4.70 -14.70 -4.17
C ARG A 87 -5.29 -14.84 -2.77
N GLY A 88 -5.42 -13.70 -2.10
CA GLY A 88 -6.04 -13.64 -0.79
C GLY A 88 -7.02 -12.49 -0.71
N TYR A 89 -7.93 -12.58 0.26
CA TYR A 89 -8.93 -11.56 0.52
C TYR A 89 -8.89 -11.21 1.98
N ILE A 90 -9.09 -9.90 2.27
CA ILE A 90 -9.34 -9.45 3.63
C ILE A 90 -10.85 -9.44 3.81
N GLY A 91 -11.34 -10.36 4.65
CA GLY A 91 -12.77 -10.50 4.90
C GLY A 91 -13.34 -9.43 5.82
N SER A 92 -12.51 -8.87 6.69
CA SER A 92 -12.94 -7.81 7.60
C SER A 92 -11.74 -7.03 8.11
N ALA A 93 -12.02 -5.79 8.54
CA ALA A 93 -11.06 -4.96 9.23
C ALA A 93 -11.71 -4.47 10.53
N LYS A 94 -10.97 -4.51 11.64
CA LYS A 94 -11.46 -4.16 12.97
C LYS A 94 -10.53 -3.17 13.64
N ASP A 95 -11.07 -2.44 14.61
CA ASP A 95 -10.29 -1.57 15.48
C ASP A 95 -9.49 -0.54 14.69
N ILE A 96 -10.11 0.02 13.64
CA ILE A 96 -9.49 1.03 12.82
C ILE A 96 -9.70 2.40 13.47
N THR A 97 -8.59 3.10 13.70
CA THR A 97 -8.62 4.47 14.19
C THR A 97 -7.99 5.38 13.16
N ILE A 98 -8.72 6.39 12.72
CA ILE A 98 -8.24 7.38 11.75
C ILE A 98 -8.21 8.73 12.46
N ASN A 99 -6.98 9.23 12.69
CA ASN A 99 -6.79 10.50 13.40
C ASN A 99 -6.92 11.70 12.47
N LYS A 100 -6.56 11.55 11.20
CA LYS A 100 -6.57 12.64 10.22
C LYS A 100 -6.62 12.07 8.82
N LEU A 101 -7.42 12.68 7.95
CA LEU A 101 -7.47 12.29 6.55
C LEU A 101 -6.36 13.01 5.76
N PRO A 102 -5.58 12.28 4.96
CA PRO A 102 -4.55 12.90 4.15
C PRO A 102 -5.14 13.64 2.96
N LYS A 103 -4.33 14.49 2.37
CA LYS A 103 -4.71 15.32 1.23
C LYS A 103 -3.93 14.95 0.00
N LEU A 104 -4.37 15.46 -1.14
CA LEU A 104 -3.64 15.36 -2.40
C LEU A 104 -2.16 15.70 -2.19
N ASN A 105 -1.28 14.88 -2.74
CA ASN A 105 0.18 14.95 -2.65
C ASN A 105 0.79 14.55 -1.30
N ASP A 106 -0.01 14.27 -0.28
CA ASP A 106 0.53 13.69 0.96
C ASP A 106 0.99 12.26 0.71
N GLU A 107 2.00 11.83 1.44
CA GLU A 107 2.40 10.42 1.49
C GLU A 107 1.88 9.77 2.76
N ILE A 108 1.27 8.61 2.60
CA ILE A 108 0.79 7.80 3.70
C ILE A 108 1.53 6.48 3.76
#